data_f7e3950b698f326de3600e8e0b7a9919
#
_entry.id   f7e3950b698f326de3600e8e0b7a9919
#
_cell.length_a   1.000
_cell.length_b   1.000
_cell.length_c   1.000
_cell.angle_alpha   90.00
_cell.angle_beta   90.00
_cell.angle_gamma   90.00
#
_symmetry.space_group_name_H-M   'P 1'
#
loop_
_entity.id
_entity.type
_entity.pdbx_description
1 polymer ?
#
loop_
_entity_poly.entity_id
_entity_poly.type
_entity_poly.pdbx_seq_one_letter_code
_entity_poly.pdbx_strand_id
1 'polypeptide(L)'
;MIYLEMNHVRKSFGDLEVLKDISLKVEEGEVLSIIGPSGSGKSTLLRCAAMLETMDGGDLAYLGKQAVTMQNGKSVYAKPAVLRKIQENFGMVFQSFHLFPHYDVMKNLCDAPIHVQKRNRAEVEAQAEELL
;
A
#
# COMPACT_ATOMS: atom_id res chain seq x y z
N MET A 1 -8.16 7.49 -15.65
CA MET A 1 -7.99 6.13 -15.16
C MET A 1 -7.87 6.16 -13.65
N ILE A 2 -8.63 5.34 -12.95
CA ILE A 2 -8.58 5.28 -11.49
C ILE A 2 -7.49 4.30 -11.08
N TYR A 3 -6.48 4.78 -10.34
CA TYR A 3 -5.38 3.95 -9.89
C TYR A 3 -5.68 3.23 -8.58
N LEU A 4 -6.37 3.91 -7.65
CA LEU A 4 -6.72 3.37 -6.36
C LEU A 4 -8.16 3.72 -6.03
N GLU A 5 -8.93 2.74 -5.57
CA GLU A 5 -10.30 2.96 -5.12
C GLU A 5 -10.56 2.17 -3.84
N MET A 6 -11.03 2.88 -2.83
CA MET A 6 -11.45 2.30 -1.56
C MET A 6 -12.89 2.74 -1.28
N ASN A 7 -13.76 1.81 -0.97
CA ASN A 7 -15.18 2.09 -0.72
C ASN A 7 -15.61 1.52 0.62
N HIS A 8 -16.20 2.39 1.44
CA HIS A 8 -16.81 2.01 2.73
C HIS A 8 -15.88 1.23 3.65
N VAL A 9 -14.61 1.66 3.73
CA VAL A 9 -13.58 0.99 4.52
C VAL A 9 -13.84 1.17 6.00
N ARG A 10 -13.83 0.05 6.72
CA ARG A 10 -13.95 0.00 8.18
C ARG A 10 -12.82 -0.81 8.78
N LYS A 11 -12.32 -0.35 9.92
CA LYS A 11 -11.29 -1.05 10.67
C LYS A 11 -11.42 -0.74 12.15
N SER A 12 -11.44 -1.78 12.98
CA SER A 12 -11.44 -1.69 14.43
C SER A 12 -10.32 -2.49 15.03
N PHE A 13 -9.81 -2.05 16.16
CA PHE A 13 -8.84 -2.78 16.97
C PHE A 13 -9.51 -3.04 18.32
N GLY A 14 -10.03 -4.26 18.51
CA GLY A 14 -10.88 -4.58 19.65
C GLY A 14 -12.15 -3.72 19.63
N ASP A 15 -12.39 -2.98 20.70
CA ASP A 15 -13.57 -2.10 20.81
C ASP A 15 -13.35 -0.71 20.20
N LEU A 16 -12.13 -0.41 19.77
CA LEU A 16 -11.80 0.89 19.19
C LEU A 16 -12.01 0.87 17.68
N GLU A 17 -13.04 1.57 17.21
CA GLU A 17 -13.31 1.75 15.79
C GLU A 17 -12.48 2.91 15.25
N VAL A 18 -11.44 2.59 14.44
CA VAL A 18 -10.51 3.58 13.92
C VAL A 18 -10.98 4.15 12.59
N LEU A 19 -11.41 3.27 11.66
CA LEU A 19 -12.00 3.68 10.38
C LEU A 19 -13.48 3.29 10.38
N LYS A 20 -14.35 4.26 10.20
CA LYS A 20 -15.81 4.04 10.36
C LYS A 20 -16.55 3.85 9.05
N ASP A 21 -16.20 4.58 8.02
CA ASP A 21 -16.80 4.50 6.69
C ASP A 21 -16.01 5.45 5.79
N ILE A 22 -14.88 5.00 5.29
CA ILE A 22 -13.98 5.83 4.50
C ILE A 22 -14.02 5.39 3.06
N SER A 23 -14.33 6.33 2.17
CA SER A 23 -14.30 6.11 0.72
C SER A 23 -13.41 7.15 0.09
N LEU A 24 -12.54 6.71 -0.83
CA LEU A 24 -11.66 7.59 -1.58
C LEU A 24 -11.28 6.95 -2.90
N LYS A 25 -10.84 7.77 -3.83
CA LYS A 25 -10.25 7.30 -5.08
C LYS A 25 -9.12 8.23 -5.49
N VAL A 26 -8.14 7.68 -6.18
CA VAL A 26 -7.00 8.41 -6.72
C VAL A 26 -6.91 8.11 -8.21
N GLU A 27 -6.99 9.15 -9.02
CA GLU A 27 -6.90 9.04 -10.47
C GLU A 27 -5.48 9.30 -10.96
N GLU A 28 -5.22 8.95 -12.20
CA GLU A 28 -3.92 9.18 -12.84
C GLU A 28 -3.49 10.64 -12.73
N GLY A 29 -2.26 10.87 -12.29
CA GLY A 29 -1.70 12.21 -12.13
C GLY A 29 -2.18 12.96 -10.89
N GLU A 30 -3.05 12.37 -10.09
CA GLU A 30 -3.64 13.00 -8.92
C GLU A 30 -2.80 12.75 -7.66
N VAL A 31 -2.73 13.74 -6.79
CA VAL A 31 -2.16 13.61 -5.46
C VAL A 31 -3.24 13.84 -4.43
N LEU A 32 -3.51 12.84 -3.61
CA LEU A 32 -4.49 12.93 -2.54
C LEU A 32 -3.78 13.05 -1.20
N SER A 33 -4.06 14.13 -0.45
CA SER A 33 -3.50 14.34 0.88
C SER A 33 -4.52 13.98 1.95
N ILE A 34 -4.06 13.26 2.98
CA ILE A 34 -4.89 12.87 4.12
C ILE A 34 -4.40 13.67 5.33
N ILE A 35 -5.27 14.52 5.86
CA ILE A 35 -4.95 15.46 6.94
C ILE A 35 -5.82 15.15 8.16
N GLY A 36 -5.23 15.24 9.33
CA GLY A 36 -5.93 15.05 10.59
C GLY A 36 -4.96 14.96 11.76
N PRO A 37 -5.49 15.06 13.00
CA PRO A 37 -4.65 14.97 14.19
C PRO A 37 -4.06 13.57 14.37
N SER A 38 -3.02 13.45 15.20
CA SER A 38 -2.45 12.17 15.59
C SER A 38 -3.54 11.29 16.22
N GLY A 39 -3.56 10.01 15.85
CA GLY A 39 -4.56 9.06 16.32
C GLY A 39 -5.88 9.08 15.57
N SER A 40 -6.01 9.85 14.48
CA SER A 40 -7.24 9.90 13.68
C SER A 40 -7.41 8.77 12.68
N GLY A 41 -6.39 7.87 12.56
CA GLY A 41 -6.48 6.71 11.67
C GLY A 41 -5.79 6.88 10.32
N LYS A 42 -5.04 7.96 10.09
CA LYS A 42 -4.34 8.21 8.82
C LYS A 42 -3.40 7.06 8.44
N SER A 43 -2.54 6.65 9.36
CA SER A 43 -1.60 5.56 9.14
C SER A 43 -2.31 4.22 8.93
N THR A 44 -3.39 3.99 9.67
CA THR A 44 -4.21 2.78 9.52
C THR A 44 -4.83 2.72 8.13
N LEU A 45 -5.34 3.84 7.61
CA LEU A 45 -5.91 3.90 6.28
C LEU A 45 -4.85 3.59 5.20
N LEU A 46 -3.66 4.17 5.32
CA LEU A 46 -2.56 3.89 4.39
C LEU A 46 -2.13 2.42 4.44
N ARG A 47 -2.07 1.84 5.63
CA ARG A 47 -1.73 0.42 5.78
C ARG A 47 -2.80 -0.49 5.19
N CYS A 48 -4.06 -0.14 5.33
CA CYS A 48 -5.14 -0.88 4.67
C CYS A 48 -5.02 -0.78 3.15
N ALA A 49 -4.71 0.41 2.62
CA ALA A 49 -4.49 0.60 1.19
C ALA A 49 -3.32 -0.23 0.68
N ALA A 50 -2.25 -0.34 1.46
CA ALA A 50 -1.07 -1.13 1.11
C ALA A 50 -1.21 -2.62 1.43
N MET A 51 -2.35 -3.04 1.94
CA MET A 51 -2.61 -4.44 2.36
C MET A 51 -1.66 -4.93 3.47
N LEU A 52 -1.16 -4.01 4.27
CA LEU A 52 -0.37 -4.31 5.46
C LEU A 52 -1.24 -4.48 6.70
N GLU A 53 -2.50 -4.07 6.61
CA GLU A 53 -3.50 -4.23 7.65
C GLU A 53 -4.77 -4.77 7.02
N THR A 54 -5.44 -5.70 7.71
CA THR A 54 -6.67 -6.31 7.23
C THR A 54 -7.88 -5.42 7.53
N MET A 55 -8.65 -5.08 6.50
CA MET A 55 -9.89 -4.33 6.64
C MET A 55 -11.00 -5.22 7.21
N ASP A 56 -11.85 -4.66 8.06
CA ASP A 56 -13.02 -5.36 8.59
C ASP A 56 -14.22 -5.25 7.64
N GLY A 57 -14.33 -4.16 6.92
CA GLY A 57 -15.34 -3.94 5.90
C GLY A 57 -14.83 -3.03 4.81
N GLY A 58 -15.48 -3.07 3.66
CA GLY A 58 -15.14 -2.24 2.51
C GLY A 58 -14.49 -2.99 1.37
N ASP A 59 -14.28 -2.25 0.28
CA ASP A 59 -13.66 -2.74 -0.95
C ASP A 59 -12.35 -2.02 -1.20
N LEU A 60 -11.43 -2.68 -1.89
CA LEU A 60 -10.15 -2.11 -2.31
C LEU A 60 -9.82 -2.60 -3.72
N ALA A 61 -9.54 -1.67 -4.63
CA ALA A 61 -9.14 -1.99 -5.98
C ALA A 61 -7.96 -1.12 -6.44
N TYR A 62 -7.07 -1.71 -7.21
CA TYR A 62 -5.96 -1.04 -7.86
C TYR A 62 -6.05 -1.27 -9.36
N LEU A 63 -6.07 -0.20 -10.14
CA LEU A 63 -6.13 -0.27 -11.61
C LEU A 63 -7.30 -1.15 -12.10
N GLY A 64 -8.45 -1.07 -11.41
CA GLY A 64 -9.61 -1.89 -11.72
C GLY A 64 -9.55 -3.33 -11.24
N LYS A 65 -8.45 -3.74 -10.62
CA LYS A 65 -8.29 -5.10 -10.10
C LYS A 65 -8.69 -5.13 -8.62
N GLN A 66 -9.66 -5.97 -8.31
CA GLN A 66 -10.21 -6.07 -6.96
C GLN A 66 -9.27 -6.85 -6.06
N ALA A 67 -8.71 -6.17 -5.05
CA ALA A 67 -7.90 -6.81 -4.00
C ALA A 67 -8.79 -7.31 -2.87
N VAL A 68 -9.79 -6.51 -2.49
CA VAL A 68 -10.72 -6.80 -1.40
C VAL A 68 -12.13 -6.51 -1.88
N THR A 69 -13.05 -7.42 -1.64
CA THR A 69 -14.47 -7.28 -1.99
C THR A 69 -15.34 -7.45 -0.75
N MET A 70 -16.29 -6.55 -0.56
CA MET A 70 -17.26 -6.66 0.54
C MET A 70 -18.28 -7.78 0.23
N GLN A 71 -18.39 -8.73 1.15
CA GLN A 71 -19.38 -9.82 1.05
C GLN A 71 -20.03 -10.00 2.43
N ASN A 72 -21.36 -9.91 2.46
CA ASN A 72 -22.14 -10.09 3.71
C ASN A 72 -21.64 -9.18 4.86
N GLY A 73 -21.30 -7.93 4.54
CA GLY A 73 -20.84 -6.96 5.52
C GLY A 73 -19.40 -7.10 5.98
N LYS A 74 -18.63 -8.02 5.36
CA LYS A 74 -17.22 -8.26 5.69
C LYS A 74 -16.35 -8.16 4.46
N SER A 75 -15.11 -7.71 4.65
CA SER A 75 -14.11 -7.68 3.59
C SER A 75 -13.56 -9.08 3.33
N VAL A 76 -13.57 -9.49 2.06
CA VAL A 76 -13.00 -10.76 1.60
C VAL A 76 -11.83 -10.46 0.68
N TYR A 77 -10.66 -10.96 1.02
CA TYR A 77 -9.43 -10.74 0.26
C TYR A 77 -9.31 -11.72 -0.90
N ALA A 78 -8.76 -11.25 -2.00
CA ALA A 78 -8.43 -12.09 -3.15
C ALA A 78 -7.36 -13.12 -2.77
N LYS A 79 -7.14 -14.10 -3.64
CA LYS A 79 -6.11 -15.12 -3.43
C LYS A 79 -4.71 -14.48 -3.34
N PRO A 80 -3.79 -15.07 -2.55
CA PRO A 80 -2.44 -14.51 -2.38
C PRO A 80 -1.71 -14.21 -3.69
N ALA A 81 -1.87 -15.04 -4.71
CA ALA A 81 -1.25 -14.81 -6.01
C ALA A 81 -1.78 -13.53 -6.69
N VAL A 82 -3.08 -13.25 -6.57
CA VAL A 82 -3.70 -12.03 -7.11
C VAL A 82 -3.22 -10.82 -6.33
N LEU A 83 -3.15 -10.92 -5.00
CA LEU A 83 -2.68 -9.82 -4.14
C LEU A 83 -1.23 -9.46 -4.45
N ARG A 84 -0.36 -10.43 -4.65
CA ARG A 84 1.05 -10.18 -5.02
C ARG A 84 1.17 -9.42 -6.33
N LYS A 85 0.36 -9.79 -7.32
CA LYS A 85 0.30 -9.09 -8.61
C LYS A 85 -0.11 -7.62 -8.44
N ILE A 86 -1.12 -7.38 -7.61
CA ILE A 86 -1.60 -6.03 -7.32
C ILE A 86 -0.54 -5.22 -6.60
N GLN A 87 0.18 -5.81 -5.65
CA GLN A 87 1.25 -5.14 -4.89
C GLN A 87 2.42 -4.68 -5.75
N GLU A 88 2.60 -5.25 -6.94
CA GLU A 88 3.63 -4.80 -7.88
C GLU A 88 3.34 -3.39 -8.44
N ASN A 89 2.11 -2.89 -8.30
CA ASN A 89 1.68 -1.61 -8.87
C ASN A 89 1.90 -0.41 -7.96
N PHE A 90 2.34 -0.61 -6.72
CA PHE A 90 2.55 0.50 -5.80
C PHE A 90 3.72 0.24 -4.84
N GLY A 91 4.17 1.30 -4.20
CA GLY A 91 5.12 1.22 -3.11
C GLY A 91 4.62 2.02 -1.91
N MET A 92 5.18 1.77 -0.74
CA MET A 92 4.86 2.48 0.46
C MET A 92 6.12 3.04 1.12
N VAL A 93 6.05 4.32 1.52
CA VAL A 93 7.11 4.96 2.27
C VAL A 93 6.61 5.16 3.71
N PHE A 94 7.34 4.63 4.67
CA PHE A 94 7.02 4.76 6.09
C PHE A 94 7.61 6.05 6.68
N GLN A 95 7.00 6.52 7.77
CA GLN A 95 7.46 7.71 8.46
C GLN A 95 8.93 7.60 8.93
N SER A 96 9.34 6.42 9.36
CA SER A 96 10.72 6.13 9.77
C SER A 96 11.60 5.60 8.66
N PHE A 97 11.11 5.61 7.41
CA PHE A 97 11.78 5.12 6.20
C PHE A 97 12.07 3.62 6.17
N HIS A 98 12.19 2.94 7.30
CA HIS A 98 12.45 1.50 7.44
C HIS A 98 13.67 1.02 6.63
N LEU A 99 14.75 1.82 6.66
CA LEU A 99 16.02 1.41 6.04
C LEU A 99 16.70 0.34 6.88
N PHE A 100 17.45 -0.53 6.23
CA PHE A 100 18.26 -1.52 6.92
C PHE A 100 19.54 -0.84 7.42
N PRO A 101 19.74 -0.69 8.74
CA PRO A 101 20.87 0.08 9.28
C PRO A 101 22.24 -0.57 9.02
N HIS A 102 22.27 -1.88 8.76
CA HIS A 102 23.48 -2.63 8.44
C HIS A 102 23.81 -2.64 6.94
N TYR A 103 22.94 -2.05 6.10
CA TYR A 103 23.17 -1.91 4.67
C TYR A 103 23.74 -0.52 4.38
N ASP A 104 24.57 -0.39 3.35
CA ASP A 104 24.93 0.90 2.82
C ASP A 104 23.78 1.49 1.96
N VAL A 105 23.99 2.70 1.45
CA VAL A 105 22.97 3.39 0.64
C VAL A 105 22.61 2.57 -0.61
N MET A 106 23.64 2.09 -1.32
CA MET A 106 23.46 1.36 -2.57
C MET A 106 22.67 0.07 -2.35
N LYS A 107 22.98 -0.66 -1.28
CA LYS A 107 22.28 -1.91 -0.95
C LYS A 107 20.84 -1.67 -0.53
N ASN A 108 20.54 -0.60 0.21
CA ASN A 108 19.17 -0.21 0.54
C ASN A 108 18.35 0.08 -0.71
N LEU A 109 18.95 0.73 -1.72
CA LEU A 109 18.26 1.06 -2.97
C LEU A 109 18.07 -0.15 -3.89
N CYS A 110 19.04 -1.06 -3.92
CA CYS A 110 19.10 -2.11 -4.93
C CYS A 110 18.53 -3.45 -4.48
N ASP A 111 18.49 -3.74 -3.18
CA ASP A 111 18.14 -5.07 -2.68
C ASP A 111 16.74 -5.55 -3.13
N ALA A 112 15.71 -4.75 -2.90
CA ALA A 112 14.35 -5.12 -3.26
C ALA A 112 14.16 -5.22 -4.79
N PRO A 113 14.61 -4.26 -5.62
CA PRO A 113 14.50 -4.39 -7.06
C PRO A 113 15.18 -5.65 -7.62
N ILE A 114 16.35 -6.02 -7.08
CA ILE A 114 17.08 -7.19 -7.54
C ILE A 114 16.44 -8.49 -7.05
N HIS A 115 16.19 -8.61 -5.73
CA HIS A 115 15.81 -9.88 -5.10
C HIS A 115 14.31 -10.12 -5.06
N VAL A 116 13.49 -9.08 -4.92
CA VAL A 116 12.03 -9.19 -4.87
C VAL A 116 11.40 -9.04 -6.25
N GLN A 117 11.79 -8.00 -6.99
CA GLN A 117 11.25 -7.72 -8.32
C GLN A 117 11.97 -8.48 -9.42
N LYS A 118 13.08 -9.15 -9.11
CA LYS A 118 13.87 -9.95 -10.05
C LYS A 118 14.40 -9.14 -11.24
N ARG A 119 14.72 -7.87 -11.01
CA ARG A 119 15.26 -6.99 -12.04
C ARG A 119 16.76 -7.25 -12.26
N ASN A 120 17.25 -6.86 -13.43
CA ASN A 120 18.66 -6.98 -13.78
C ASN A 120 19.53 -6.11 -12.88
N ARG A 121 20.58 -6.70 -12.28
CA ARG A 121 21.46 -6.00 -11.32
C ARG A 121 22.11 -4.76 -11.92
N ALA A 122 22.65 -4.86 -13.14
CA ALA A 122 23.33 -3.74 -13.79
C ALA A 122 22.40 -2.56 -14.03
N GLU A 123 21.17 -2.80 -14.46
CA GLU A 123 20.16 -1.78 -14.65
C GLU A 123 19.74 -1.13 -13.34
N VAL A 124 19.55 -1.92 -12.28
CA VAL A 124 19.17 -1.43 -10.95
C VAL A 124 20.28 -0.56 -10.37
N GLU A 125 21.54 -0.98 -10.47
CA GLU A 125 22.67 -0.22 -9.97
C GLU A 125 22.83 1.10 -10.72
N ALA A 126 22.66 1.09 -12.04
CA ALA A 126 22.71 2.30 -12.85
C ALA A 126 21.60 3.28 -12.49
N GLN A 127 20.40 2.80 -12.30
CA GLN A 127 19.27 3.62 -11.87
C GLN A 127 19.48 4.19 -10.47
N ALA A 128 20.02 3.40 -9.54
CA ALA A 128 20.32 3.83 -8.19
C ALA A 128 21.35 4.95 -8.18
N GLU A 129 22.42 4.85 -8.98
CA GLU A 129 23.42 5.91 -9.13
C GLU A 129 22.79 7.19 -9.67
N GLU A 130 21.87 7.08 -10.63
CA GLU A 130 21.18 8.23 -11.20
C GLU A 130 20.32 8.94 -10.16
N LEU A 131 19.69 8.20 -9.24
CA LEU A 131 18.87 8.77 -8.17
C LEU A 131 19.68 9.47 -7.09
N LEU A 132 20.94 9.12 -6.93
CA LEU A 132 21.83 9.75 -5.94
C LEU A 132 22.47 11.02 -6.49
#